data_4372426deb2318208ad46dbdec911fd6
#
_entry.id   4372426deb2318208ad46dbdec911fd6
#
_cell.length_a   1.000
_cell.length_b   1.000
_cell.length_c   1.000
_cell.angle_alpha   90.00
_cell.angle_beta   90.00
_cell.angle_gamma   90.00
#
_symmetry.space_group_name_H-M   'P 1'
#
loop_
_entity.id
_entity.type
_entity.pdbx_description
1 polymer ?
#
loop_
_entity_poly.entity_id
_entity_poly.type
_entity_poly.pdbx_seq_one_letter_code
_entity_poly.pdbx_strand_id
1 'polypeptide(L)'
;YTPEAYQLCKQLEFKNLLSRFDVSAPANKVEDGFKIITSKSEAEKVFVQAEEASTIGAVIFKDLENVLPLFADQAGLGGIGLCFSKEESYCIKVEKDITGEWLLKKLADVAEKAETYAMFHLKESMEQVTIRNQANCFDVSVAAYLLNPLKNNYTWEDVAREHLGLMIDE
;
A
#
# COMPACT_ATOMS: atom_id res chain seq x y z
N TYR A 1 18.02 -23.51 -12.90
CA TYR A 1 18.26 -22.25 -12.18
C TYR A 1 18.21 -22.55 -10.68
N THR A 2 19.24 -22.11 -9.93
CA THR A 2 19.33 -22.37 -8.48
C THR A 2 19.01 -21.11 -7.69
N PRO A 3 18.53 -21.22 -6.42
CA PRO A 3 18.29 -20.07 -5.57
C PRO A 3 19.52 -19.18 -5.37
N GLU A 4 20.71 -19.77 -5.32
CA GLU A 4 21.98 -19.04 -5.19
C GLU A 4 22.27 -18.18 -6.42
N ALA A 5 21.97 -18.70 -7.62
CA ALA A 5 22.13 -17.95 -8.86
C ALA A 5 21.16 -16.76 -8.91
N TYR A 6 19.94 -16.92 -8.41
CA TYR A 6 18.98 -15.83 -8.25
C TYR A 6 19.52 -14.73 -7.32
N GLN A 7 20.02 -15.11 -6.14
CA GLN A 7 20.61 -14.15 -5.20
C GLN A 7 21.81 -13.40 -5.79
N LEU A 8 22.66 -14.13 -6.55
CA LEU A 8 23.79 -13.50 -7.22
C LEU A 8 23.35 -12.52 -8.30
N CYS A 9 22.35 -12.87 -9.11
CA CYS A 9 21.78 -11.96 -10.11
C CYS A 9 21.14 -10.72 -9.45
N LYS A 10 20.54 -10.88 -8.27
CA LYS A 10 19.98 -9.78 -7.48
C LYS A 10 21.09 -8.86 -6.96
N GLN A 11 22.18 -9.41 -6.41
CA GLN A 11 23.35 -8.65 -5.96
C GLN A 11 24.06 -7.90 -7.09
N LEU A 12 24.12 -8.48 -8.28
CA LEU A 12 24.75 -7.91 -9.46
C LEU A 12 23.79 -7.02 -10.28
N GLU A 13 22.57 -6.79 -9.79
CA GLU A 13 21.53 -5.98 -10.45
C GLU A 13 21.18 -6.43 -11.89
N PHE A 14 21.30 -7.72 -12.20
CA PHE A 14 20.96 -8.27 -13.51
C PHE A 14 19.43 -8.40 -13.69
N LYS A 15 18.74 -7.26 -13.75
CA LYS A 15 17.27 -7.18 -13.77
C LYS A 15 16.62 -8.04 -14.87
N ASN A 16 17.20 -8.05 -16.07
CA ASN A 16 16.69 -8.84 -17.21
C ASN A 16 16.89 -10.36 -17.04
N LEU A 17 17.77 -10.77 -16.16
CA LEU A 17 17.96 -12.18 -15.85
C LEU A 17 17.04 -12.64 -14.73
N LEU A 18 16.68 -11.77 -13.79
CA LEU A 18 15.79 -12.10 -12.68
C LEU A 18 14.41 -12.57 -13.19
N SER A 19 13.88 -11.97 -14.23
CA SER A 19 12.61 -12.39 -14.85
C SER A 19 12.64 -13.76 -15.54
N ARG A 20 13.83 -14.33 -15.77
CA ARG A 20 14.01 -15.65 -16.38
C ARG A 20 14.17 -16.77 -15.35
N PHE A 21 14.33 -16.42 -14.10
CA PHE A 21 14.26 -17.38 -13.03
C PHE A 21 12.78 -17.65 -12.78
N ASP A 22 12.37 -18.86 -13.17
CA ASP A 22 11.08 -19.43 -12.79
C ASP A 22 11.20 -19.87 -11.31
N VAL A 23 11.55 -18.90 -10.47
CA VAL A 23 11.50 -19.09 -9.04
C VAL A 23 10.03 -18.88 -8.73
N SER A 24 9.33 -19.96 -8.43
CA SER A 24 8.17 -19.85 -7.55
C SER A 24 8.65 -18.98 -6.40
N ALA A 25 8.26 -17.72 -6.42
CA ALA A 25 8.59 -16.78 -5.37
C ALA A 25 8.29 -17.49 -4.05
N PRO A 26 9.17 -17.41 -3.03
CA PRO A 26 8.84 -17.98 -1.74
C PRO A 26 7.44 -17.48 -1.43
N ALA A 27 6.49 -18.43 -1.29
CA ALA A 27 5.07 -18.14 -1.15
C ALA A 27 4.94 -16.91 -0.27
N ASN A 28 4.43 -15.83 -0.85
CA ASN A 28 4.41 -14.54 -0.18
C ASN A 28 3.54 -14.72 1.07
N LYS A 29 4.16 -14.90 2.23
CA LYS A 29 3.44 -15.00 3.52
C LYS A 29 2.61 -13.74 3.82
N VAL A 30 2.73 -12.72 2.98
CA VAL A 30 1.91 -11.50 3.01
C VAL A 30 0.43 -11.82 2.82
N GLU A 31 0.09 -12.81 2.00
CA GLU A 31 -1.31 -13.24 1.80
C GLU A 31 -1.93 -13.82 3.06
N ASP A 32 -1.15 -14.56 3.85
CA ASP A 32 -1.63 -15.15 5.11
C ASP A 32 -1.94 -14.08 6.18
N GLY A 33 -1.31 -12.91 6.10
CA GLY A 33 -1.51 -11.77 7.00
C GLY A 33 -2.53 -10.74 6.52
N PHE A 34 -3.15 -10.96 5.33
CA PHE A 34 -4.10 -10.01 4.76
C PHE A 34 -5.53 -10.25 5.27
N LYS A 35 -6.13 -9.23 5.87
CA LYS A 35 -7.47 -9.32 6.46
C LYS A 35 -8.43 -8.33 5.81
N ILE A 36 -9.56 -8.82 5.33
CA ILE A 36 -10.65 -7.98 4.81
C ILE A 36 -11.64 -7.71 5.93
N ILE A 37 -11.88 -6.43 6.20
CA ILE A 37 -12.77 -5.95 7.25
C ILE A 37 -14.01 -5.32 6.61
N THR A 38 -15.17 -5.85 6.97
CA THR A 38 -16.49 -5.37 6.51
C THR A 38 -17.41 -4.99 7.66
N SER A 39 -16.94 -5.14 8.90
CA SER A 39 -17.67 -4.80 10.13
C SER A 39 -17.07 -3.56 10.77
N LYS A 40 -17.91 -2.58 11.11
CA LYS A 40 -17.47 -1.33 11.74
C LYS A 40 -16.80 -1.57 13.09
N SER A 41 -17.28 -2.52 13.89
CA SER A 41 -16.68 -2.84 15.19
C SER A 41 -15.27 -3.43 15.06
N GLU A 42 -15.01 -4.20 14.00
CA GLU A 42 -13.66 -4.70 13.70
C GLU A 42 -12.77 -3.59 13.17
N ALA A 43 -13.30 -2.75 12.28
CA ALA A 43 -12.58 -1.59 11.77
C ALA A 43 -12.14 -0.64 12.90
N GLU A 44 -13.00 -0.39 13.89
CA GLU A 44 -12.65 0.43 15.06
C GLU A 44 -11.47 -0.17 15.84
N LYS A 45 -11.43 -1.49 16.02
CA LYS A 45 -10.30 -2.16 16.68
C LYS A 45 -9.00 -2.02 15.90
N VAL A 46 -9.07 -2.14 14.56
CA VAL A 46 -7.91 -1.94 13.68
C VAL A 46 -7.38 -0.51 13.81
N PHE A 47 -8.26 0.50 13.81
CA PHE A 47 -7.84 1.88 13.98
C PHE A 47 -7.24 2.15 15.36
N VAL A 48 -7.77 1.56 16.44
CA VAL A 48 -7.18 1.67 17.78
C VAL A 48 -5.75 1.11 17.80
N GLN A 49 -5.52 -0.04 17.15
CA GLN A 49 -4.18 -0.61 17.04
C GLN A 49 -3.26 0.27 16.18
N ALA A 50 -3.78 0.83 15.09
CA ALA A 50 -3.01 1.73 14.22
C ALA A 50 -2.60 3.02 14.94
N GLU A 51 -3.43 3.55 15.86
CA GLU A 51 -3.12 4.74 16.65
C GLU A 51 -1.92 4.56 17.59
N GLU A 52 -1.58 3.33 17.94
CA GLU A 52 -0.43 2.98 18.79
C GLU A 52 0.86 2.74 17.97
N ALA A 53 0.75 2.65 16.66
CA ALA A 53 1.87 2.35 15.80
C ALA A 53 2.67 3.62 15.44
N SER A 54 4.00 3.50 15.46
CA SER A 54 4.89 4.61 15.06
C SER A 54 4.91 4.84 13.55
N THR A 55 4.76 3.78 12.77
CA THR A 55 4.77 3.84 11.30
C THR A 55 3.50 3.21 10.73
N ILE A 56 2.84 3.93 9.85
CA ILE A 56 1.61 3.50 9.17
C ILE A 56 1.80 3.63 7.67
N GLY A 57 1.60 2.54 6.96
CA GLY A 57 1.40 2.52 5.51
C GLY A 57 -0.08 2.54 5.19
N ALA A 58 -0.50 3.39 4.27
CA ALA A 58 -1.90 3.47 3.87
C ALA A 58 -2.07 3.55 2.36
N VAL A 59 -3.20 3.07 1.87
CA VAL A 59 -3.66 3.24 0.50
C VAL A 59 -5.16 3.50 0.49
N ILE A 60 -5.60 4.35 -0.44
CA ILE A 60 -7.01 4.65 -0.69
C ILE A 60 -7.34 4.04 -2.05
N PHE A 61 -8.42 3.29 -2.14
CA PHE A 61 -8.86 2.72 -3.40
C PHE A 61 -10.31 3.07 -3.71
N LYS A 62 -10.58 3.22 -5.01
CA LYS A 62 -11.90 3.56 -5.53
C LYS A 62 -12.74 2.31 -5.71
N ASP A 63 -14.06 2.45 -5.59
CA ASP A 63 -15.00 1.42 -5.99
C ASP A 63 -15.17 1.45 -7.51
N LEU A 64 -14.53 0.51 -8.19
CA LEU A 64 -14.60 0.37 -9.63
C LEU A 64 -15.66 -0.65 -10.09
N GLU A 65 -16.37 -1.30 -9.16
CA GLU A 65 -17.46 -2.20 -9.51
C GLU A 65 -18.57 -1.43 -10.24
N ASN A 66 -18.92 -1.90 -11.42
CA ASN A 66 -19.95 -1.30 -12.28
C ASN A 66 -19.66 0.12 -12.80
N VAL A 67 -18.42 0.59 -12.70
CA VAL A 67 -17.98 1.87 -13.27
C VAL A 67 -17.29 1.62 -14.60
N LEU A 68 -17.76 2.30 -15.66
CA LEU A 68 -17.06 2.22 -16.95
C LEU A 68 -15.68 2.86 -16.83
N PRO A 69 -14.63 2.32 -17.48
CA PRO A 69 -13.25 2.82 -17.37
C PRO A 69 -13.12 4.33 -17.65
N LEU A 70 -13.94 4.87 -18.53
CA LEU A 70 -13.99 6.30 -18.86
C LEU A 70 -14.41 7.18 -17.66
N PHE A 71 -15.12 6.62 -16.68
CA PHE A 71 -15.63 7.31 -15.49
C PHE A 71 -14.92 6.87 -14.19
N ALA A 72 -13.81 6.14 -14.29
CA ALA A 72 -13.07 5.64 -13.12
C ALA A 72 -12.64 6.78 -12.16
N ASP A 73 -12.39 7.99 -12.69
CA ASP A 73 -12.06 9.16 -11.87
C ASP A 73 -13.23 9.66 -11.00
N GLN A 74 -14.46 9.37 -11.41
CA GLN A 74 -15.69 9.74 -10.69
C GLN A 74 -16.16 8.64 -9.73
N ALA A 75 -15.46 7.50 -9.69
CA ALA A 75 -15.77 6.41 -8.77
C ALA A 75 -15.67 6.85 -7.32
N GLY A 76 -16.61 6.40 -6.50
CA GLY A 76 -16.61 6.63 -5.06
C GLY A 76 -15.47 5.90 -4.36
N LEU A 77 -15.30 6.18 -3.07
CA LEU A 77 -14.36 5.45 -2.22
C LEU A 77 -14.83 4.00 -2.07
N GLY A 78 -13.99 3.04 -2.45
CA GLY A 78 -14.23 1.60 -2.24
C GLY A 78 -13.75 1.12 -0.89
N GLY A 79 -12.70 1.75 -0.36
CA GLY A 79 -12.13 1.41 0.94
C GLY A 79 -10.72 1.96 1.13
N ILE A 80 -10.08 1.49 2.18
CA ILE A 80 -8.69 1.80 2.50
C ILE A 80 -7.91 0.53 2.84
N GLY A 81 -6.63 0.52 2.50
CA GLY A 81 -5.67 -0.44 3.02
C GLY A 81 -4.84 0.19 4.13
N LEU A 82 -4.58 -0.55 5.19
CA LEU A 82 -3.72 -0.16 6.30
C LEU A 82 -2.70 -1.25 6.60
N CYS A 83 -1.45 -0.85 6.82
CA CYS A 83 -0.38 -1.71 7.28
C CYS A 83 0.44 -0.96 8.33
N PHE A 84 0.58 -1.53 9.51
CA PHE A 84 1.36 -0.98 10.62
C PHE A 84 2.18 -2.06 11.34
N SER A 85 2.19 -3.25 10.80
CA SER A 85 3.07 -4.35 11.21
C SER A 85 3.63 -5.08 9.99
N LYS A 86 4.65 -5.91 10.18
CA LYS A 86 5.21 -6.75 9.11
C LYS A 86 4.38 -8.01 8.83
N GLU A 87 3.47 -8.35 9.74
CA GLU A 87 2.75 -9.61 9.76
C GLU A 87 1.31 -9.47 9.29
N GLU A 88 0.71 -8.27 9.46
CA GLU A 88 -0.70 -8.07 9.19
C GLU A 88 -0.95 -6.81 8.35
N SER A 89 -1.81 -6.96 7.36
CA SER A 89 -2.34 -5.88 6.53
C SER A 89 -3.86 -5.96 6.48
N TYR A 90 -4.49 -4.82 6.50
CA TYR A 90 -5.95 -4.72 6.61
C TYR A 90 -6.52 -3.98 5.40
N CYS A 91 -7.57 -4.55 4.81
CA CYS A 91 -8.40 -3.90 3.81
C CYS A 91 -9.77 -3.62 4.43
N ILE A 92 -10.09 -2.35 4.67
CA ILE A 92 -11.36 -1.94 5.24
C ILE A 92 -12.24 -1.40 4.11
N LYS A 93 -13.31 -2.12 3.78
CA LYS A 93 -14.21 -1.78 2.68
C LYS A 93 -15.30 -0.81 3.12
N VAL A 94 -15.69 0.08 2.23
CA VAL A 94 -16.92 0.86 2.37
C VAL A 94 -18.09 -0.09 2.15
N GLU A 95 -18.80 -0.40 3.21
CA GLU A 95 -19.94 -1.32 3.18
C GLU A 95 -20.85 -1.09 4.38
N LYS A 96 -22.16 -1.14 4.20
CA LYS A 96 -23.17 -1.01 5.26
C LYS A 96 -22.99 0.26 6.12
N ASP A 97 -22.56 0.11 7.36
CA ASP A 97 -22.34 1.17 8.34
C ASP A 97 -20.92 1.76 8.32
N ILE A 98 -20.04 1.23 7.47
CA ILE A 98 -18.71 1.79 7.18
C ILE A 98 -18.85 2.75 5.99
N THR A 99 -19.00 4.04 6.27
CA THR A 99 -19.09 5.08 5.24
C THR A 99 -17.71 5.59 4.84
N GLY A 100 -17.57 6.06 3.58
CA GLY A 100 -16.32 6.65 3.10
C GLY A 100 -15.87 7.85 3.94
N GLU A 101 -16.80 8.72 4.33
CA GLU A 101 -16.49 9.87 5.18
C GLU A 101 -15.93 9.45 6.55
N TRP A 102 -16.51 8.43 7.16
CA TRP A 102 -16.02 7.89 8.42
C TRP A 102 -14.61 7.30 8.27
N LEU A 103 -14.35 6.53 7.19
CA LEU A 103 -13.03 5.96 6.91
C LEU A 103 -11.97 7.03 6.71
N LEU A 104 -12.25 8.04 5.88
CA LEU A 104 -11.30 9.13 5.60
C LEU A 104 -11.00 9.95 6.86
N LYS A 105 -12.01 10.19 7.71
CA LYS A 105 -11.81 10.83 9.01
C LYS A 105 -10.90 10.00 9.91
N LYS A 106 -11.17 8.71 10.05
CA LYS A 106 -10.33 7.80 10.86
C LYS A 106 -8.90 7.72 10.32
N LEU A 107 -8.75 7.69 9.00
CA LEU A 107 -7.43 7.70 8.36
C LEU A 107 -6.67 9.00 8.66
N ALA A 108 -7.33 10.16 8.64
CA ALA A 108 -6.73 11.43 9.04
C ALA A 108 -6.30 11.43 10.51
N ASP A 109 -7.14 10.88 11.40
CA ASP A 109 -6.84 10.82 12.84
C ASP A 109 -5.57 9.97 13.12
N VAL A 110 -5.40 8.82 12.45
CA VAL A 110 -4.19 7.99 12.62
C VAL A 110 -2.97 8.62 11.94
N ALA A 111 -3.16 9.26 10.79
CA ALA A 111 -2.08 9.97 10.11
C ALA A 111 -1.48 11.10 10.97
N GLU A 112 -2.31 11.80 11.75
CA GLU A 112 -1.85 12.87 12.65
C GLU A 112 -1.07 12.35 13.87
N LYS A 113 -1.33 11.12 14.31
CA LYS A 113 -0.71 10.50 15.48
C LYS A 113 0.58 9.75 15.16
N ALA A 114 0.70 9.21 13.97
CA ALA A 114 1.87 8.44 13.54
C ALA A 114 3.13 9.30 13.50
N GLU A 115 4.27 8.73 13.85
CA GLU A 115 5.59 9.35 13.63
C GLU A 115 5.93 9.38 12.13
N THR A 116 5.52 8.33 11.40
CA THR A 116 5.65 8.24 9.95
C THR A 116 4.34 7.73 9.34
N TYR A 117 3.77 8.53 8.45
CA TYR A 117 2.60 8.16 7.65
C TYR A 117 3.00 8.05 6.18
N ALA A 118 3.04 6.83 5.66
CA ALA A 118 3.53 6.50 4.34
C ALA A 118 2.39 6.20 3.37
N MET A 119 2.41 6.84 2.21
CA MET A 119 1.52 6.56 1.09
C MET A 119 2.29 6.57 -0.22
N PHE A 120 1.74 5.89 -1.20
CA PHE A 120 2.17 6.00 -2.58
C PHE A 120 1.37 7.12 -3.26
N HIS A 121 2.04 8.03 -4.00
CA HIS A 121 1.39 9.22 -4.57
C HIS A 121 0.61 10.04 -3.52
N LEU A 122 1.30 10.40 -2.45
CA LEU A 122 0.71 11.12 -1.32
C LEU A 122 -0.04 12.37 -1.74
N LYS A 123 0.49 13.15 -2.68
CA LYS A 123 -0.14 14.39 -3.17
C LYS A 123 -1.56 14.15 -3.70
N GLU A 124 -1.76 13.11 -4.48
CA GLU A 124 -3.09 12.76 -5.03
C GLU A 124 -4.04 12.30 -3.93
N SER A 125 -3.51 11.57 -2.94
CA SER A 125 -4.28 11.10 -1.79
C SER A 125 -4.73 12.24 -0.88
N MET A 126 -3.96 13.33 -0.78
CA MET A 126 -4.29 14.52 0.02
C MET A 126 -5.51 15.30 -0.51
N GLU A 127 -5.92 15.05 -1.74
CA GLU A 127 -7.20 15.58 -2.26
C GLU A 127 -8.41 14.96 -1.56
N GLN A 128 -8.25 13.75 -1.03
CA GLN A 128 -9.32 13.00 -0.37
C GLN A 128 -9.22 13.02 1.16
N VAL A 129 -7.99 13.09 1.70
CA VAL A 129 -7.74 13.08 3.15
C VAL A 129 -7.05 14.37 3.57
N THR A 130 -7.68 15.11 4.49
CA THR A 130 -7.07 16.30 5.07
C THR A 130 -6.10 15.91 6.18
N ILE A 131 -4.80 15.98 5.91
CA ILE A 131 -3.73 15.74 6.89
C ILE A 131 -3.15 17.11 7.28
N ARG A 132 -3.25 17.45 8.57
CA ARG A 132 -2.77 18.75 9.09
C ARG A 132 -1.27 18.72 9.33
N ASN A 133 -0.77 17.66 9.96
CA ASN A 133 0.66 17.49 10.20
C ASN A 133 1.30 16.79 9.00
N GLN A 134 1.83 17.58 8.07
CA GLN A 134 2.49 17.05 6.88
C GLN A 134 3.97 16.70 7.11
N ALA A 135 4.52 17.06 8.26
CA ALA A 135 5.94 16.82 8.58
C ALA A 135 6.26 15.33 8.76
N ASN A 136 5.27 14.52 9.13
CA ASN A 136 5.40 13.08 9.30
C ASN A 136 5.03 12.27 8.03
N CYS A 137 4.62 12.95 6.96
CA CYS A 137 4.20 12.30 5.73
C CYS A 137 5.41 11.82 4.91
N PHE A 138 5.32 10.61 4.38
CA PHE A 138 6.33 9.98 3.55
C PHE A 138 5.70 9.50 2.24
N ASP A 139 6.14 10.08 1.12
CA ASP A 139 5.72 9.63 -0.21
C ASP A 139 6.65 8.55 -0.74
N VAL A 140 6.14 7.33 -0.88
CA VAL A 140 6.90 6.16 -1.34
C VAL A 140 7.35 6.31 -2.79
N SER A 141 6.55 6.94 -3.66
CA SER A 141 6.92 7.15 -5.06
C SER A 141 8.07 8.16 -5.21
N VAL A 142 8.05 9.23 -4.42
CA VAL A 142 9.14 10.22 -4.37
C VAL A 142 10.41 9.60 -3.79
N ALA A 143 10.30 8.79 -2.74
CA ALA A 143 11.43 8.08 -2.17
C ALA A 143 12.07 7.12 -3.18
N ALA A 144 11.27 6.36 -3.92
CA ALA A 144 11.75 5.46 -4.98
C ALA A 144 12.46 6.24 -6.10
N TYR A 145 11.93 7.41 -6.48
CA TYR A 145 12.59 8.31 -7.44
C TYR A 145 13.96 8.79 -6.93
N LEU A 146 14.05 9.21 -5.68
CA LEU A 146 15.31 9.70 -5.11
C LEU A 146 16.38 8.60 -5.01
N LEU A 147 15.97 7.34 -4.79
CA LEU A 147 16.89 6.20 -4.75
C LEU A 147 17.40 5.80 -6.13
N ASN A 148 16.59 5.93 -7.18
CA ASN A 148 16.98 5.58 -8.53
C ASN A 148 16.29 6.50 -9.56
N PRO A 149 16.83 7.71 -9.81
CA PRO A 149 16.18 8.71 -10.66
C PRO A 149 16.25 8.40 -12.17
N LEU A 150 16.90 7.31 -12.55
CA LEU A 150 17.08 6.93 -13.96
C LEU A 150 15.93 6.09 -14.53
N LYS A 151 14.95 5.75 -13.72
CA LYS A 151 13.77 5.03 -14.18
C LYS A 151 12.76 5.97 -14.84
N ASN A 152 12.06 5.45 -15.84
CA ASN A 152 10.99 6.18 -16.52
C ASN A 152 9.65 6.10 -15.77
N ASN A 153 9.49 5.13 -14.87
CA ASN A 153 8.25 4.89 -14.15
C ASN A 153 8.50 4.28 -12.75
N TYR A 154 7.61 4.56 -11.82
CA TYR A 154 7.65 4.07 -10.44
C TYR A 154 6.25 3.55 -10.10
N THR A 155 5.99 2.29 -10.41
CA THR A 155 4.72 1.64 -10.09
C THR A 155 4.81 0.90 -8.75
N TRP A 156 3.66 0.52 -8.19
CA TRP A 156 3.58 -0.32 -6.99
C TRP A 156 4.36 -1.62 -7.17
N GLU A 157 4.15 -2.28 -8.32
CA GLU A 157 4.76 -3.56 -8.66
C GLU A 157 6.28 -3.42 -8.72
N ASP A 158 6.77 -2.36 -9.36
CA ASP A 158 8.20 -2.10 -9.48
C ASP A 158 8.84 -1.86 -8.12
N VAL A 159 8.22 -1.03 -7.29
CA VAL A 159 8.72 -0.71 -5.94
C VAL A 159 8.67 -1.94 -5.03
N ALA A 160 7.56 -2.69 -5.04
CA ALA A 160 7.42 -3.91 -4.25
C ALA A 160 8.43 -4.98 -4.67
N ARG A 161 8.60 -5.18 -5.97
CA ARG A 161 9.58 -6.15 -6.50
C ARG A 161 11.02 -5.75 -6.16
N GLU A 162 11.38 -4.48 -6.33
CA GLU A 162 12.76 -4.00 -6.17
C GLU A 162 13.19 -3.96 -4.71
N HIS A 163 12.33 -3.50 -3.81
CA HIS A 163 12.68 -3.28 -2.41
C HIS A 163 12.24 -4.40 -1.47
N LEU A 164 11.15 -5.10 -1.79
CA LEU A 164 10.61 -6.17 -0.95
C LEU A 164 10.78 -7.56 -1.56
N GLY A 165 11.11 -7.65 -2.86
CA GLY A 165 11.16 -8.93 -3.58
C GLY A 165 9.78 -9.55 -3.78
N LEU A 166 8.70 -8.77 -3.66
CA LEU A 166 7.33 -9.21 -3.86
C LEU A 166 6.97 -9.16 -5.34
N MET A 167 6.33 -10.21 -5.82
CA MET A 167 5.68 -10.23 -7.13
C MET A 167 4.20 -9.97 -6.89
N ILE A 168 3.67 -8.92 -7.50
CA ILE A 168 2.24 -8.58 -7.45
C ILE A 168 1.69 -8.97 -8.81
N ASP A 169 0.73 -9.88 -8.85
CA ASP A 169 0.02 -10.25 -10.08
C ASP A 169 -1.06 -9.19 -10.36
N GLU A 170 -1.19 -8.80 -11.65
CA GLU A 170 -2.20 -7.85 -12.12
C GLU A 170 -3.62 -8.46 -12.13
#